data_688a49acfab800b20b36b4208c362507
#
_entry.id   688a49acfab800b20b36b4208c362507
#
_cell.length_a   1.000
_cell.length_b   1.000
_cell.length_c   1.000
_cell.angle_alpha   90.00
_cell.angle_beta   90.00
_cell.angle_gamma   90.00
#
_symmetry.space_group_name_H-M   'P 1'
#
loop_
_entity.id
_entity.type
_entity.pdbx_description
1 polymer ?
#
loop_
_entity_poly.entity_id
_entity_poly.type
_entity_poly.pdbx_seq_one_letter_code
_entity_poly.pdbx_strand_id
1 'polypeptide(L)'
;MSVNNTYYLVETYVSQCDYSDGEVIALTPEACDKLANNRIPHRVINDFFSEEEHTKDNSVYFFDQIKWFKQFDVFLKNHIDYCRVNDIDLATAHYDPIKFLIDSYITYSFILTGFFKNAVPSSIKLVTDSLCLRQDYSLYKIFRLQKSFYTQLLPTFCQQYGVTLQYVTDKDSLSDLRTPNKGMLKARFKDFLLRLQLKSLLSFIRYRKYLLFKQRKGRLYSKGILFLHTGIYPIDFIVRRAFFEGARVFTMSEDFIFQEGRYTQSIALDFRKTVSNSFNETIRKECMQAAHKLKQQDGLLAWIDEKCQGNVSTLILPYLDNFINHVCVEDIVKIDKASDFYRKEKIDFIVTRCSSGRDSAFILSAVNTKHRLKKICFQHASTVFEQLSLLMYDVYFFDYYVTTDSLSEKYFKIRTNNEVFRHCKIVQSSHYLSALKSSHLKKSRWLKGAKETIIYAPCDTLRGIYNLNTPLYDPNWYCNYLKELIGYFCERRDKIFIFKCRPLGFGWVERVLVPYIKLKNFANIRIENKPLISYLHRVDRIVLDYPTTGFYESVVAKVPTLSLYKGNYLIWEEARKFFGPMLQPFTDAKEAIGHIDRFLASDKKKYVTELPLAQSDIADLFHRMEVSG
;
A
#
# COMPACT_ATOMS: atom_id res chain seq x y z
N MET A 1 2.03 -47.87 -17.05
CA MET A 1 3.08 -47.41 -16.07
C MET A 1 2.80 -45.94 -15.81
N SER A 2 2.33 -45.60 -14.61
CA SER A 2 2.17 -44.19 -14.21
C SER A 2 3.57 -43.58 -14.11
N VAL A 3 3.83 -42.60 -14.97
CA VAL A 3 5.05 -41.78 -14.85
C VAL A 3 4.96 -41.10 -13.49
N ASN A 4 5.88 -41.44 -12.60
CA ASN A 4 5.97 -40.79 -11.29
C ASN A 4 6.47 -39.35 -11.50
N ASN A 5 5.55 -38.40 -11.71
CA ASN A 5 5.86 -36.99 -11.88
C ASN A 5 6.01 -36.34 -10.50
N THR A 6 7.23 -36.35 -9.97
CA THR A 6 7.58 -35.64 -8.73
C THR A 6 7.96 -34.19 -9.05
N TYR A 7 7.39 -33.24 -8.31
CA TYR A 7 7.71 -31.81 -8.42
C TYR A 7 8.26 -31.27 -7.12
N TYR A 8 9.37 -30.54 -7.21
CA TYR A 8 9.91 -29.72 -6.12
C TYR A 8 9.38 -28.30 -6.27
N LEU A 9 8.45 -27.89 -5.41
CA LEU A 9 7.98 -26.52 -5.32
C LEU A 9 8.87 -25.78 -4.33
N VAL A 10 9.77 -24.91 -4.82
CA VAL A 10 10.80 -24.27 -4.00
C VAL A 10 10.40 -22.86 -3.66
N GLU A 11 10.01 -22.64 -2.42
CA GLU A 11 9.71 -21.32 -1.86
C GLU A 11 10.96 -20.70 -1.24
N THR A 12 11.72 -21.50 -0.52
CA THR A 12 13.02 -21.15 0.03
C THR A 12 14.04 -22.20 -0.40
N TYR A 13 15.18 -21.79 -0.95
CA TYR A 13 16.23 -22.70 -1.36
C TYR A 13 16.88 -23.37 -0.13
N VAL A 14 16.97 -24.71 -0.15
CA VAL A 14 17.62 -25.53 0.87
C VAL A 14 18.78 -26.28 0.23
N SER A 15 20.02 -25.96 0.64
CA SER A 15 21.25 -26.50 0.03
C SER A 15 21.45 -28.01 0.21
N GLN A 16 20.86 -28.59 1.25
CA GLN A 16 20.93 -30.02 1.55
C GLN A 16 19.87 -30.85 0.81
N CYS A 17 18.95 -30.20 0.08
CA CYS A 17 17.93 -30.88 -0.70
C CYS A 17 18.53 -31.42 -1.99
N ASP A 18 18.33 -32.71 -2.25
CA ASP A 18 18.61 -33.29 -3.56
C ASP A 18 17.41 -33.07 -4.50
N TYR A 19 17.65 -32.32 -5.55
CA TYR A 19 16.64 -31.96 -6.55
C TYR A 19 16.66 -32.85 -7.80
N SER A 20 17.44 -33.96 -7.79
CA SER A 20 17.71 -34.75 -8.99
C SER A 20 16.59 -35.68 -9.42
N ASP A 21 15.64 -36.00 -8.53
CA ASP A 21 14.59 -37.00 -8.77
C ASP A 21 13.24 -36.39 -9.23
N GLY A 22 13.21 -35.11 -9.63
CA GLY A 22 11.99 -34.46 -10.07
C GLY A 22 12.19 -33.13 -10.80
N GLU A 23 11.09 -32.55 -11.26
CA GLU A 23 11.08 -31.23 -11.88
C GLU A 23 11.05 -30.13 -10.80
N VAL A 24 11.90 -29.11 -10.93
CA VAL A 24 12.03 -28.02 -9.96
C VAL A 24 11.29 -26.80 -10.42
N ILE A 25 10.41 -26.27 -9.57
CA ILE A 25 9.60 -25.07 -9.82
C ILE A 25 9.90 -24.04 -8.73
N ALA A 26 10.47 -22.91 -9.11
CA ALA A 26 10.69 -21.78 -8.21
C ALA A 26 9.37 -21.04 -7.95
N LEU A 27 9.01 -20.87 -6.67
CA LEU A 27 7.80 -20.17 -6.25
C LEU A 27 8.05 -18.68 -5.98
N THR A 28 9.30 -18.30 -5.74
CA THR A 28 9.67 -16.93 -5.36
C THR A 28 10.90 -16.46 -6.14
N PRO A 29 11.07 -15.13 -6.35
CA PRO A 29 12.27 -14.59 -6.99
C PRO A 29 13.57 -14.95 -6.26
N GLU A 30 13.53 -15.08 -4.94
CA GLU A 30 14.68 -15.43 -4.09
C GLU A 30 15.08 -16.89 -4.31
N ALA A 31 14.09 -17.79 -4.42
CA ALA A 31 14.33 -19.21 -4.77
C ALA A 31 14.88 -19.33 -6.20
N CYS A 32 14.28 -18.63 -7.16
CA CYS A 32 14.72 -18.61 -8.55
C CYS A 32 16.20 -18.16 -8.66
N ASP A 33 16.57 -17.06 -7.98
CA ASP A 33 17.94 -16.56 -7.98
C ASP A 33 18.94 -17.55 -7.37
N LYS A 34 18.57 -18.19 -6.25
CA LYS A 34 19.39 -19.20 -5.57
C LYS A 34 19.57 -20.47 -6.40
N LEU A 35 18.49 -20.98 -7.01
CA LEU A 35 18.55 -22.15 -7.90
C LEU A 35 19.44 -21.87 -9.10
N ALA A 36 19.28 -20.71 -9.74
CA ALA A 36 20.11 -20.29 -10.88
C ALA A 36 21.60 -20.18 -10.50
N ASN A 37 21.92 -19.57 -9.36
CA ASN A 37 23.29 -19.43 -8.87
C ASN A 37 23.95 -20.78 -8.55
N ASN A 38 23.16 -21.78 -8.18
CA ASN A 38 23.62 -23.16 -7.93
C ASN A 38 23.51 -24.05 -9.19
N ARG A 39 23.17 -23.49 -10.35
CA ARG A 39 23.05 -24.18 -11.65
C ARG A 39 22.03 -25.34 -11.62
N ILE A 40 20.98 -25.22 -10.81
CA ILE A 40 19.87 -26.17 -10.76
C ILE A 40 18.85 -25.77 -11.83
N PRO A 41 18.60 -26.63 -12.84
CA PRO A 41 17.55 -26.36 -13.84
C PRO A 41 16.18 -26.23 -13.16
N HIS A 42 15.45 -25.18 -13.48
CA HIS A 42 14.15 -24.93 -12.89
C HIS A 42 13.26 -24.10 -13.83
N ARG A 43 11.95 -24.24 -13.63
CA ARG A 43 10.92 -23.35 -14.16
C ARG A 43 10.42 -22.44 -13.05
N VAL A 44 9.60 -21.46 -13.40
CA VAL A 44 8.90 -20.62 -12.41
C VAL A 44 7.43 -21.00 -12.37
N ILE A 45 6.80 -20.86 -11.21
CA ILE A 45 5.39 -21.23 -11.03
C ILE A 45 4.47 -20.42 -11.96
N ASN A 46 4.90 -19.23 -12.32
CA ASN A 46 4.15 -18.32 -13.19
C ASN A 46 4.13 -18.75 -14.65
N ASP A 47 4.92 -19.75 -15.06
CA ASP A 47 4.77 -20.40 -16.38
C ASP A 47 3.42 -21.14 -16.53
N PHE A 48 2.74 -21.37 -15.41
CA PHE A 48 1.42 -22.01 -15.34
C PHE A 48 0.28 -21.02 -15.12
N PHE A 49 0.55 -19.71 -15.18
CA PHE A 49 -0.37 -18.64 -14.84
C PHE A 49 -0.56 -17.67 -16.00
N SER A 50 -1.81 -17.42 -16.38
CA SER A 50 -2.16 -16.35 -17.31
C SER A 50 -2.66 -15.13 -16.57
N GLU A 51 -1.82 -14.10 -16.51
CA GLU A 51 -2.15 -12.82 -15.88
C GLU A 51 -3.33 -12.12 -16.59
N GLU A 52 -3.42 -12.27 -17.91
CA GLU A 52 -4.50 -11.70 -18.72
C GLU A 52 -5.85 -12.31 -18.36
N GLU A 53 -5.92 -13.65 -18.28
CA GLU A 53 -7.15 -14.35 -17.87
C GLU A 53 -7.55 -13.99 -16.44
N HIS A 54 -6.58 -13.88 -15.54
CA HIS A 54 -6.82 -13.58 -14.14
C HIS A 54 -7.35 -12.16 -13.92
N THR A 55 -6.93 -11.19 -14.74
CA THR A 55 -7.31 -9.77 -14.59
C THR A 55 -8.49 -9.37 -15.47
N LYS A 56 -8.99 -10.26 -16.33
CA LYS A 56 -10.01 -9.97 -17.33
C LYS A 56 -11.28 -9.31 -16.75
N ASP A 57 -11.72 -9.75 -15.58
CA ASP A 57 -12.98 -9.32 -14.97
C ASP A 57 -12.77 -8.45 -13.69
N ASN A 58 -11.62 -7.78 -13.58
CA ASN A 58 -11.24 -7.01 -12.39
C ASN A 58 -12.27 -5.96 -11.95
N SER A 59 -12.97 -5.32 -12.88
CA SER A 59 -14.01 -4.32 -12.54
C SER A 59 -15.24 -4.99 -11.91
N VAL A 60 -15.68 -6.12 -12.47
CA VAL A 60 -16.81 -6.90 -11.91
C VAL A 60 -16.43 -7.41 -10.53
N TYR A 61 -15.23 -7.97 -10.39
CA TYR A 61 -14.70 -8.44 -9.12
C TYR A 61 -14.68 -7.32 -8.06
N PHE A 62 -14.27 -6.11 -8.41
CA PHE A 62 -14.26 -4.98 -7.47
C PHE A 62 -15.64 -4.69 -6.88
N PHE A 63 -16.68 -4.61 -7.71
CA PHE A 63 -18.03 -4.33 -7.22
C PHE A 63 -18.63 -5.50 -6.44
N ASP A 64 -18.33 -6.74 -6.82
CA ASP A 64 -18.73 -7.93 -6.05
C ASP A 64 -18.05 -7.96 -4.68
N GLN A 65 -16.77 -7.59 -4.62
CA GLN A 65 -16.05 -7.47 -3.36
C GLN A 65 -16.65 -6.39 -2.45
N ILE A 66 -17.06 -5.24 -2.99
CA ILE A 66 -17.78 -4.21 -2.20
C ILE A 66 -19.08 -4.76 -1.64
N LYS A 67 -19.86 -5.52 -2.42
CA LYS A 67 -21.08 -6.18 -1.94
C LYS A 67 -20.78 -7.13 -0.79
N TRP A 68 -19.71 -7.92 -0.92
CA TRP A 68 -19.26 -8.82 0.13
C TRP A 68 -18.89 -8.07 1.41
N PHE A 69 -18.14 -6.96 1.34
CA PHE A 69 -17.82 -6.12 2.50
C PHE A 69 -19.07 -5.57 3.16
N LYS A 70 -20.05 -5.08 2.39
CA LYS A 70 -21.34 -4.61 2.93
C LYS A 70 -22.11 -5.72 3.64
N GLN A 71 -22.12 -6.92 3.10
CA GLN A 71 -22.75 -8.09 3.76
C GLN A 71 -22.03 -8.42 5.07
N PHE A 72 -20.71 -8.34 5.09
CA PHE A 72 -19.92 -8.57 6.29
C PHE A 72 -20.18 -7.49 7.36
N ASP A 73 -20.29 -6.22 6.96
CA ASP A 73 -20.70 -5.14 7.89
C ASP A 73 -22.11 -5.33 8.44
N VAL A 74 -23.07 -5.75 7.62
CA VAL A 74 -24.42 -6.11 8.08
C VAL A 74 -24.38 -7.27 9.09
N PHE A 75 -23.57 -8.29 8.82
CA PHE A 75 -23.36 -9.38 9.76
C PHE A 75 -22.79 -8.87 11.10
N LEU A 76 -21.76 -8.03 11.08
CA LEU A 76 -21.18 -7.46 12.30
C LEU A 76 -22.19 -6.60 13.07
N LYS A 77 -22.95 -5.74 12.39
CA LYS A 77 -24.02 -4.93 13.01
C LYS A 77 -25.12 -5.77 13.65
N ASN A 78 -25.45 -6.92 13.07
CA ASN A 78 -26.46 -7.82 13.62
C ASN A 78 -25.99 -8.54 14.89
N HIS A 79 -24.69 -8.58 15.18
CA HIS A 79 -24.14 -9.31 16.31
C HIS A 79 -23.36 -8.46 17.30
N ILE A 80 -23.04 -7.22 16.95
CA ILE A 80 -22.32 -6.27 17.80
C ILE A 80 -23.17 -5.01 17.93
N ASP A 81 -23.84 -4.88 19.08
CA ASP A 81 -24.82 -3.82 19.34
C ASP A 81 -24.24 -2.43 19.16
N TYR A 82 -23.00 -2.21 19.58
CA TYR A 82 -22.33 -0.93 19.42
C TYR A 82 -22.23 -0.52 17.93
N CYS A 83 -21.89 -1.46 17.05
CA CYS A 83 -21.83 -1.20 15.61
C CYS A 83 -23.21 -0.91 15.02
N ARG A 84 -24.25 -1.61 15.48
CA ARG A 84 -25.63 -1.42 15.05
C ARG A 84 -26.17 -0.05 15.45
N VAL A 85 -26.04 0.31 16.75
CA VAL A 85 -26.57 1.57 17.31
C VAL A 85 -25.89 2.79 16.71
N ASN A 86 -24.60 2.67 16.38
CA ASN A 86 -23.79 3.76 15.87
C ASN A 86 -23.56 3.70 14.35
N ASP A 87 -24.17 2.76 13.65
CA ASP A 87 -24.07 2.54 12.20
C ASP A 87 -22.62 2.47 11.68
N ILE A 88 -21.81 1.59 12.30
CA ILE A 88 -20.38 1.50 12.01
C ILE A 88 -20.06 0.32 11.07
N ASP A 89 -19.44 0.61 9.95
CA ASP A 89 -18.98 -0.36 8.95
C ASP A 89 -17.53 -0.81 9.25
N LEU A 90 -17.36 -1.71 10.23
CA LEU A 90 -16.03 -2.14 10.69
C LEU A 90 -15.26 -2.96 9.65
N ALA A 91 -15.93 -3.86 8.92
CA ALA A 91 -15.25 -4.65 7.89
C ALA A 91 -14.75 -3.75 6.77
N THR A 92 -15.59 -2.82 6.31
CA THR A 92 -15.20 -1.83 5.29
C THR A 92 -14.11 -0.88 5.78
N ALA A 93 -14.08 -0.54 7.07
CA ALA A 93 -12.98 0.23 7.66
C ALA A 93 -11.62 -0.49 7.56
N HIS A 94 -11.63 -1.80 7.55
CA HIS A 94 -10.45 -2.65 7.36
C HIS A 94 -10.38 -3.24 5.95
N TYR A 95 -10.93 -2.52 4.97
CA TYR A 95 -10.93 -2.94 3.57
C TYR A 95 -9.55 -3.41 3.09
N ASP A 96 -8.51 -2.62 3.32
CA ASP A 96 -7.15 -2.94 2.90
C ASP A 96 -6.65 -4.32 3.35
N PRO A 97 -6.52 -4.60 4.65
CA PRO A 97 -5.94 -5.85 5.09
C PRO A 97 -6.80 -7.07 4.74
N ILE A 98 -8.13 -6.92 4.79
CA ILE A 98 -9.05 -8.01 4.43
C ILE A 98 -9.01 -8.25 2.92
N LYS A 99 -9.05 -7.18 2.11
CA LYS A 99 -8.92 -7.26 0.66
C LYS A 99 -7.64 -7.96 0.25
N PHE A 100 -6.50 -7.51 0.73
CA PHE A 100 -5.21 -8.12 0.38
C PHE A 100 -5.12 -9.59 0.77
N LEU A 101 -5.72 -9.98 1.88
CA LEU A 101 -5.83 -11.38 2.26
C LEU A 101 -6.61 -12.16 1.20
N ILE A 102 -7.84 -11.73 0.89
CA ILE A 102 -8.74 -12.40 -0.06
C ILE A 102 -8.11 -12.43 -1.46
N ASP A 103 -7.63 -11.29 -1.95
CA ASP A 103 -6.99 -11.19 -3.27
C ASP A 103 -5.78 -12.12 -3.40
N SER A 104 -4.99 -12.25 -2.33
CA SER A 104 -3.84 -13.16 -2.32
C SER A 104 -4.31 -14.61 -2.42
N TYR A 105 -5.30 -15.03 -1.63
CA TYR A 105 -5.84 -16.39 -1.72
C TYR A 105 -6.41 -16.68 -3.11
N ILE A 106 -7.16 -15.76 -3.70
CA ILE A 106 -7.70 -15.90 -5.05
C ILE A 106 -6.57 -16.07 -6.07
N THR A 107 -5.55 -15.20 -6.04
CA THR A 107 -4.45 -15.26 -6.99
C THR A 107 -3.63 -16.53 -6.85
N TYR A 108 -3.27 -16.91 -5.63
CA TYR A 108 -2.52 -18.15 -5.39
C TYR A 108 -3.32 -19.40 -5.73
N SER A 109 -4.64 -19.40 -5.49
CA SER A 109 -5.53 -20.50 -5.91
C SER A 109 -5.59 -20.63 -7.43
N PHE A 110 -5.66 -19.50 -8.14
CA PHE A 110 -5.64 -19.49 -9.60
C PHE A 110 -4.31 -20.03 -10.16
N ILE A 111 -3.18 -19.61 -9.60
CA ILE A 111 -1.85 -20.12 -9.97
C ILE A 111 -1.76 -21.63 -9.74
N LEU A 112 -2.19 -22.11 -8.57
CA LEU A 112 -2.17 -23.55 -8.26
C LEU A 112 -3.11 -24.34 -9.15
N THR A 113 -4.29 -23.83 -9.43
CA THR A 113 -5.23 -24.48 -10.38
C THR A 113 -4.58 -24.66 -11.76
N GLY A 114 -3.90 -23.64 -12.27
CA GLY A 114 -3.14 -23.72 -13.52
C GLY A 114 -2.01 -24.76 -13.44
N PHE A 115 -1.25 -24.76 -12.35
CA PHE A 115 -0.18 -25.73 -12.13
C PHE A 115 -0.73 -27.18 -12.10
N PHE A 116 -1.72 -27.48 -11.27
CA PHE A 116 -2.27 -28.83 -11.16
C PHE A 116 -2.89 -29.35 -12.47
N LYS A 117 -3.54 -28.47 -13.24
CA LYS A 117 -4.11 -28.84 -14.54
C LYS A 117 -3.06 -29.14 -15.62
N ASN A 118 -1.97 -28.37 -15.64
CA ASN A 118 -0.97 -28.48 -16.70
C ASN A 118 0.19 -29.43 -16.37
N ALA A 119 0.62 -29.49 -15.10
CA ALA A 119 1.73 -30.33 -14.67
C ALA A 119 1.29 -31.77 -14.32
N VAL A 120 0.04 -31.98 -13.90
CA VAL A 120 -0.53 -33.27 -13.47
C VAL A 120 0.44 -34.02 -12.53
N PRO A 121 0.80 -33.43 -11.37
CA PRO A 121 1.75 -34.03 -10.43
C PRO A 121 1.18 -35.30 -9.79
N SER A 122 2.02 -36.31 -9.54
CA SER A 122 1.70 -37.46 -8.68
C SER A 122 2.18 -37.23 -7.24
N SER A 123 3.29 -36.51 -7.08
CA SER A 123 3.82 -36.11 -5.79
C SER A 123 4.44 -34.72 -5.84
N ILE A 124 4.34 -34.01 -4.73
CA ILE A 124 4.91 -32.67 -4.52
C ILE A 124 5.78 -32.67 -3.29
N LYS A 125 7.01 -32.16 -3.41
CA LYS A 125 7.90 -31.82 -2.30
C LYS A 125 7.98 -30.32 -2.17
N LEU A 126 7.32 -29.74 -1.14
CA LEU A 126 7.40 -28.31 -0.85
C LEU A 126 8.65 -28.00 -0.04
N VAL A 127 9.58 -27.29 -0.67
CA VAL A 127 10.84 -26.83 -0.05
C VAL A 127 10.63 -25.43 0.49
N THR A 128 10.56 -25.30 1.82
CA THR A 128 10.18 -24.04 2.48
C THR A 128 10.92 -23.84 3.80
N ASP A 129 10.84 -22.63 4.36
CA ASP A 129 11.36 -22.32 5.69
C ASP A 129 10.41 -22.86 6.77
N SER A 130 10.97 -23.41 7.83
CA SER A 130 10.21 -23.86 9.01
C SER A 130 9.36 -22.75 9.66
N LEU A 131 9.73 -21.50 9.48
CA LEU A 131 8.96 -20.34 9.93
C LEU A 131 7.62 -20.18 9.17
N CYS A 132 7.58 -20.58 7.90
CA CYS A 132 6.36 -20.54 7.09
C CYS A 132 5.31 -21.54 7.59
N LEU A 133 5.71 -22.56 8.32
CA LEU A 133 4.81 -23.54 8.93
C LEU A 133 4.12 -23.04 10.21
N ARG A 134 4.58 -21.92 10.79
CA ARG A 134 3.99 -21.35 12.01
C ARG A 134 2.69 -20.61 11.66
N GLN A 135 1.63 -20.97 12.35
CA GLN A 135 0.31 -20.34 12.19
C GLN A 135 0.23 -19.04 13.00
N ASP A 136 0.03 -17.93 12.33
CA ASP A 136 -0.30 -16.63 12.93
C ASP A 136 -1.41 -15.97 12.09
N TYR A 137 -2.59 -15.87 12.67
CA TYR A 137 -3.80 -15.41 11.96
C TYR A 137 -4.05 -13.89 12.08
N SER A 138 -3.04 -13.11 12.44
CA SER A 138 -3.18 -11.66 12.50
C SER A 138 -3.17 -11.04 11.10
N LEU A 139 -4.26 -10.40 10.68
CA LEU A 139 -4.37 -9.68 9.40
C LEU A 139 -3.24 -8.68 9.19
N TYR A 140 -2.85 -7.94 10.23
CA TYR A 140 -1.82 -6.91 10.12
C TYR A 140 -0.40 -7.47 10.11
N LYS A 141 -0.20 -8.71 10.55
CA LYS A 141 1.12 -9.37 10.51
C LYS A 141 1.37 -10.08 9.18
N ILE A 142 0.34 -10.41 8.41
CA ILE A 142 0.50 -10.98 7.05
C ILE A 142 1.50 -10.17 6.24
N PHE A 143 1.39 -8.83 6.29
CA PHE A 143 2.28 -7.92 5.56
C PHE A 143 3.72 -7.89 6.09
N ARG A 144 3.95 -8.35 7.33
CA ARG A 144 5.26 -8.25 7.98
C ARG A 144 5.98 -9.58 8.11
N LEU A 145 5.24 -10.68 8.29
CA LEU A 145 5.80 -11.98 8.67
C LEU A 145 5.94 -12.96 7.51
N GLN A 146 5.58 -12.57 6.29
CA GLN A 146 5.84 -13.33 5.05
C GLN A 146 5.37 -14.78 5.12
N LYS A 147 4.17 -15.01 5.61
CA LYS A 147 3.59 -16.34 5.55
C LYS A 147 3.39 -16.73 4.09
N SER A 148 3.85 -17.90 3.77
CA SER A 148 3.62 -18.51 2.49
C SER A 148 2.16 -18.86 2.32
N PHE A 149 1.53 -18.31 1.31
CA PHE A 149 0.21 -18.76 0.87
C PHE A 149 0.27 -20.17 0.27
N TYR A 150 1.37 -20.52 -0.38
CA TYR A 150 1.58 -21.87 -0.91
C TYR A 150 1.56 -22.94 0.19
N THR A 151 2.26 -22.71 1.32
CA THR A 151 2.25 -23.62 2.47
C THR A 151 0.84 -23.87 3.03
N GLN A 152 -0.04 -22.86 2.93
CA GLN A 152 -1.41 -22.97 3.43
C GLN A 152 -2.36 -23.63 2.42
N LEU A 153 -2.20 -23.34 1.14
CA LEU A 153 -3.11 -23.79 0.06
C LEU A 153 -2.77 -25.19 -0.45
N LEU A 154 -1.49 -25.55 -0.57
CA LEU A 154 -1.07 -26.82 -1.14
C LEU A 154 -1.71 -28.05 -0.50
N PRO A 155 -1.87 -28.16 0.84
CA PRO A 155 -2.55 -29.30 1.44
C PRO A 155 -3.96 -29.52 0.89
N THR A 156 -4.73 -28.43 0.77
CA THR A 156 -6.11 -28.47 0.23
C THR A 156 -6.12 -28.88 -1.24
N PHE A 157 -5.23 -28.30 -2.05
CA PHE A 157 -5.11 -28.64 -3.46
C PHE A 157 -4.61 -30.08 -3.67
N CYS A 158 -3.60 -30.51 -2.94
CA CYS A 158 -3.12 -31.88 -3.01
C CYS A 158 -4.20 -32.89 -2.64
N GLN A 159 -4.99 -32.63 -1.63
CA GLN A 159 -6.15 -33.45 -1.26
C GLN A 159 -7.18 -33.49 -2.40
N GLN A 160 -7.52 -32.33 -2.98
CA GLN A 160 -8.49 -32.21 -4.08
C GLN A 160 -8.07 -32.98 -5.34
N TYR A 161 -6.78 -32.98 -5.66
CA TYR A 161 -6.22 -33.63 -6.85
C TYR A 161 -5.64 -35.03 -6.58
N GLY A 162 -5.71 -35.55 -5.36
CA GLY A 162 -5.18 -36.88 -5.01
C GLY A 162 -3.66 -36.99 -5.06
N VAL A 163 -2.95 -35.90 -4.79
CA VAL A 163 -1.48 -35.78 -4.89
C VAL A 163 -0.83 -35.90 -3.52
N THR A 164 0.28 -36.64 -3.43
CA THR A 164 1.06 -36.76 -2.19
C THR A 164 1.88 -35.49 -1.94
N LEU A 165 1.76 -34.89 -0.74
CA LEU A 165 2.53 -33.72 -0.32
C LEU A 165 3.55 -34.07 0.76
N GLN A 166 4.80 -33.67 0.55
CA GLN A 166 5.89 -33.77 1.53
C GLN A 166 6.51 -32.39 1.76
N TYR A 167 6.99 -32.14 2.99
CA TYR A 167 7.69 -30.90 3.34
C TYR A 167 9.18 -31.16 3.49
N VAL A 168 9.98 -30.32 2.84
CA VAL A 168 11.44 -30.28 2.99
C VAL A 168 11.82 -28.95 3.61
N THR A 169 12.36 -28.98 4.83
CA THR A 169 12.70 -27.76 5.58
C THR A 169 14.17 -27.77 5.98
N ASP A 170 14.78 -26.60 6.03
CA ASP A 170 16.11 -26.42 6.60
C ASP A 170 16.03 -26.50 8.13
N LYS A 171 16.78 -27.45 8.73
CA LYS A 171 16.81 -27.61 10.18
C LYS A 171 17.64 -26.55 10.90
N ASP A 172 18.54 -25.85 10.17
CA ASP A 172 19.49 -24.90 10.75
C ASP A 172 18.99 -23.45 10.77
N SER A 173 17.86 -23.14 10.13
CA SER A 173 17.32 -21.77 10.03
C SER A 173 16.85 -21.17 11.37
N LEU A 174 16.77 -21.96 12.43
CA LEU A 174 16.36 -21.50 13.77
C LEU A 174 17.45 -20.72 14.52
N SER A 175 18.71 -20.78 14.10
CA SER A 175 19.85 -20.13 14.78
C SER A 175 19.98 -18.63 14.46
N ASP A 176 19.54 -18.19 13.29
CA ASP A 176 19.74 -16.81 12.83
C ASP A 176 18.74 -15.78 13.39
N LEU A 177 17.67 -16.24 14.05
CA LEU A 177 16.67 -15.33 14.65
C LEU A 177 17.08 -14.72 15.98
N ARG A 178 18.24 -15.11 16.54
CA ARG A 178 18.71 -14.62 17.85
C ARG A 178 19.54 -13.34 17.81
N THR A 179 19.87 -12.80 16.66
CA THR A 179 20.49 -11.46 16.61
C THR A 179 19.43 -10.40 16.92
N PRO A 180 19.55 -9.71 18.07
CA PRO A 180 18.62 -8.61 18.36
C PRO A 180 18.85 -7.55 17.30
N ASN A 181 17.87 -7.42 16.41
CA ASN A 181 17.86 -6.42 15.36
C ASN A 181 18.09 -5.06 16.03
N LYS A 182 19.17 -4.33 15.68
CA LYS A 182 19.45 -2.99 16.21
C LYS A 182 18.24 -2.05 16.07
N GLY A 183 17.35 -2.35 15.09
CA GLY A 183 16.03 -1.73 14.93
C GLY A 183 15.07 -2.01 16.09
N MET A 184 15.12 -3.19 16.69
CA MET A 184 14.24 -3.58 17.79
C MET A 184 14.61 -2.87 19.11
N LEU A 185 15.89 -2.63 19.36
CA LEU A 185 16.35 -1.80 20.49
C LEU A 185 15.94 -0.33 20.30
N LYS A 186 16.06 0.21 19.08
CA LYS A 186 15.56 1.53 18.73
C LYS A 186 14.04 1.65 18.88
N ALA A 187 13.29 0.63 18.48
CA ALA A 187 11.84 0.57 18.65
C ALA A 187 11.45 0.49 20.13
N ARG A 188 12.13 -0.35 20.94
CA ARG A 188 11.90 -0.42 22.40
C ARG A 188 12.27 0.87 23.13
N PHE A 189 13.35 1.54 22.73
CA PHE A 189 13.74 2.84 23.29
C PHE A 189 12.76 3.94 22.86
N LYS A 190 12.25 3.88 21.62
CA LYS A 190 11.18 4.76 21.12
C LYS A 190 9.87 4.54 21.89
N ASP A 191 9.50 3.29 22.14
CA ASP A 191 8.34 2.90 22.96
C ASP A 191 8.49 3.35 24.42
N PHE A 192 9.68 3.24 25.00
CA PHE A 192 9.98 3.73 26.33
C PHE A 192 9.86 5.26 26.42
N LEU A 193 10.38 6.00 25.43
CA LEU A 193 10.23 7.46 25.37
C LEU A 193 8.78 7.89 25.11
N LEU A 194 8.00 7.10 24.38
CA LEU A 194 6.55 7.31 24.19
C LEU A 194 5.78 7.05 25.49
N ARG A 195 6.16 6.01 26.24
CA ARG A 195 5.55 5.68 27.56
C ARG A 195 5.80 6.77 28.61
N LEU A 196 6.92 7.49 28.54
CA LEU A 196 7.23 8.57 29.49
C LEU A 196 6.40 9.85 29.27
N GLN A 197 5.51 9.91 28.25
CA GLN A 197 4.69 11.09 27.90
C GLN A 197 5.49 12.41 27.73
N LEU A 198 6.82 12.35 27.88
CA LEU A 198 7.70 13.51 27.77
C LEU A 198 7.63 14.19 26.40
N LYS A 199 7.40 13.40 25.33
CA LYS A 199 7.26 13.96 23.98
C LYS A 199 5.96 14.73 23.81
N SER A 200 4.86 14.27 24.37
CA SER A 200 3.58 14.98 24.30
C SER A 200 3.63 16.26 25.13
N LEU A 201 4.29 16.22 26.30
CA LEU A 201 4.51 17.39 27.12
C LEU A 201 5.42 18.43 26.44
N LEU A 202 6.52 18.00 25.84
CA LEU A 202 7.43 18.89 25.08
C LEU A 202 6.76 19.46 23.83
N SER A 203 5.96 18.66 23.15
CA SER A 203 5.14 19.11 22.00
C SER A 203 4.11 20.14 22.45
N PHE A 204 3.40 19.87 23.53
CA PHE A 204 2.42 20.79 24.13
C PHE A 204 3.07 22.12 24.58
N ILE A 205 4.22 22.05 25.23
CA ILE A 205 4.97 23.28 25.66
C ILE A 205 5.42 24.07 24.42
N ARG A 206 5.96 23.42 23.42
CA ARG A 206 6.37 24.05 22.15
C ARG A 206 5.19 24.68 21.41
N TYR A 207 4.07 23.97 21.34
CA TYR A 207 2.82 24.44 20.72
C TYR A 207 2.28 25.67 21.49
N ARG A 208 2.16 25.58 22.82
CA ARG A 208 1.73 26.73 23.66
C ARG A 208 2.64 27.94 23.52
N LYS A 209 3.95 27.73 23.55
CA LYS A 209 4.92 28.80 23.32
C LYS A 209 4.77 29.47 21.96
N TYR A 210 4.41 28.67 20.94
CA TYR A 210 4.21 29.18 19.58
C TYR A 210 2.86 29.89 19.43
N LEU A 211 1.79 29.40 20.06
CA LEU A 211 0.49 30.08 20.13
C LEU A 211 0.58 31.49 20.73
N LEU A 212 1.36 31.66 21.80
CA LEU A 212 1.54 32.96 22.43
C LEU A 212 2.21 34.00 21.53
N PHE A 213 2.98 33.56 20.54
CA PHE A 213 3.78 34.49 19.72
C PHE A 213 3.24 34.74 18.32
N LYS A 214 2.33 33.92 17.76
CA LYS A 214 1.99 33.99 16.31
C LYS A 214 0.56 33.65 15.90
N GLN A 215 -0.38 33.52 16.81
CA GLN A 215 -1.77 33.27 16.41
C GLN A 215 -2.38 34.54 15.80
N ARG A 216 -2.38 34.64 14.50
CA ARG A 216 -3.14 35.68 13.78
C ARG A 216 -4.60 35.23 13.71
N LYS A 217 -5.53 36.20 13.81
CA LYS A 217 -6.95 35.97 13.46
C LYS A 217 -7.06 35.81 11.93
N GLY A 218 -6.69 34.66 11.41
CA GLY A 218 -6.87 34.30 10.01
C GLY A 218 -8.26 33.74 9.74
N ARG A 219 -8.51 33.32 8.49
CA ARG A 219 -9.81 32.81 8.01
C ARG A 219 -10.28 31.53 8.71
N LEU A 220 -9.37 30.74 9.25
CA LEU A 220 -9.66 29.49 9.98
C LEU A 220 -9.63 29.68 11.50
N TYR A 221 -9.74 30.91 11.97
CA TYR A 221 -9.72 31.21 13.40
C TYR A 221 -10.81 30.44 14.16
N SER A 222 -10.44 29.84 15.30
CA SER A 222 -11.25 28.96 16.14
C SER A 222 -11.63 27.59 15.58
N LYS A 223 -11.35 27.27 14.32
CA LYS A 223 -11.64 25.94 13.75
C LYS A 223 -10.71 24.87 14.32
N GLY A 224 -11.29 23.73 14.70
CA GLY A 224 -10.55 22.55 15.13
C GLY A 224 -10.31 21.62 13.92
N ILE A 225 -9.04 21.36 13.59
CA ILE A 225 -8.68 20.48 12.47
C ILE A 225 -7.80 19.35 12.98
N LEU A 226 -8.24 18.11 12.82
CA LEU A 226 -7.47 16.91 13.11
C LEU A 226 -6.86 16.35 11.82
N PHE A 227 -5.54 16.21 11.79
CA PHE A 227 -4.79 15.55 10.74
C PHE A 227 -4.40 14.14 11.16
N LEU A 228 -4.80 13.12 10.39
CA LEU A 228 -4.55 11.71 10.72
C LEU A 228 -3.19 11.22 10.23
N HIS A 229 -2.73 11.69 9.08
CA HIS A 229 -1.41 11.35 8.53
C HIS A 229 -0.53 12.58 8.45
N THR A 230 0.45 12.68 9.34
CA THR A 230 1.49 13.70 9.32
C THR A 230 2.84 13.08 8.98
N GLY A 231 3.77 13.89 8.49
CA GLY A 231 5.07 13.39 8.02
C GLY A 231 5.08 12.99 6.54
N ILE A 232 3.97 13.21 5.85
CA ILE A 232 3.85 13.03 4.41
C ILE A 232 3.68 14.40 3.76
N TYR A 233 4.53 14.71 2.81
CA TYR A 233 4.73 16.06 2.29
C TYR A 233 3.45 16.88 1.97
N PRO A 234 2.38 16.37 1.33
CA PRO A 234 1.20 17.21 1.10
C PRO A 234 0.54 17.66 2.40
N ILE A 235 0.37 16.75 3.33
CA ILE A 235 -0.33 17.00 4.61
C ILE A 235 0.47 18.00 5.46
N ASP A 236 1.78 17.85 5.54
CA ASP A 236 2.62 18.78 6.33
C ASP A 236 2.50 20.21 5.84
N PHE A 237 2.42 20.42 4.53
CA PHE A 237 2.19 21.75 3.98
C PHE A 237 0.81 22.29 4.36
N ILE A 238 -0.23 21.47 4.31
CA ILE A 238 -1.60 21.86 4.67
C ILE A 238 -1.71 22.16 6.17
N VAL A 239 -1.11 21.32 7.02
CA VAL A 239 -0.99 21.53 8.48
C VAL A 239 -0.42 22.92 8.78
N ARG A 240 0.72 23.23 8.18
CA ARG A 240 1.40 24.50 8.35
C ARG A 240 0.53 25.69 7.92
N ARG A 241 -0.13 25.57 6.77
CA ARG A 241 -0.99 26.62 6.25
C ARG A 241 -2.21 26.84 7.14
N ALA A 242 -2.90 25.77 7.54
CA ALA A 242 -4.06 25.83 8.44
C ALA A 242 -3.71 26.52 9.77
N PHE A 243 -2.54 26.21 10.34
CA PHE A 243 -2.06 26.88 11.55
C PHE A 243 -1.88 28.39 11.36
N PHE A 244 -1.25 28.81 10.26
CA PHE A 244 -1.04 30.26 9.99
C PHE A 244 -2.34 31.00 9.69
N GLU A 245 -3.39 30.29 9.26
CA GLU A 245 -4.74 30.85 9.11
C GLU A 245 -5.54 30.85 10.42
N GLY A 246 -4.94 30.47 11.53
CA GLY A 246 -5.53 30.57 12.88
C GLY A 246 -6.26 29.32 13.37
N ALA A 247 -6.22 28.21 12.64
CA ALA A 247 -6.85 26.96 13.06
C ALA A 247 -6.15 26.39 14.31
N ARG A 248 -6.94 25.71 15.16
CA ARG A 248 -6.43 24.81 16.19
C ARG A 248 -6.12 23.48 15.52
N VAL A 249 -4.85 23.16 15.40
CA VAL A 249 -4.40 22.00 14.64
C VAL A 249 -4.00 20.87 15.58
N PHE A 250 -4.59 19.70 15.37
CA PHE A 250 -4.36 18.49 16.14
C PHE A 250 -3.76 17.41 15.22
N THR A 251 -2.91 16.56 15.81
CA THR A 251 -2.33 15.39 15.12
C THR A 251 -2.26 14.20 16.06
N MET A 252 -2.27 12.98 15.51
CA MET A 252 -2.11 11.78 16.30
C MET A 252 -0.66 11.60 16.76
N SER A 253 -0.46 11.17 17.99
CA SER A 253 0.88 11.11 18.61
C SER A 253 1.83 10.11 17.98
N GLU A 254 1.32 9.09 17.29
CA GLU A 254 2.13 8.04 16.68
C GLU A 254 2.93 8.53 15.46
N ASP A 255 2.42 9.55 14.76
CA ASP A 255 3.04 10.11 13.55
C ASP A 255 4.07 11.22 13.83
N PHE A 256 4.29 11.52 15.09
CA PHE A 256 4.97 12.73 15.56
C PHE A 256 6.50 12.66 15.54
N ILE A 257 7.11 12.28 14.45
CA ILE A 257 8.59 12.22 14.42
C ILE A 257 9.23 13.47 13.79
N PHE A 258 8.48 14.33 13.08
CA PHE A 258 9.10 15.30 12.17
C PHE A 258 8.69 16.77 12.32
N GLN A 259 9.35 17.61 11.58
CA GLN A 259 9.55 19.04 11.54
C GLN A 259 8.35 19.95 11.88
N GLU A 260 7.11 19.50 11.71
CA GLU A 260 5.89 20.30 11.86
C GLU A 260 5.24 20.21 13.28
N GLY A 261 5.83 19.47 14.20
CA GLY A 261 5.37 19.37 15.60
C GLY A 261 5.24 20.69 16.37
N ARG A 262 5.86 21.75 15.87
CA ARG A 262 5.71 23.11 16.40
C ARG A 262 4.36 23.76 16.04
N TYR A 263 3.65 23.27 15.02
CA TYR A 263 2.39 23.83 14.53
C TYR A 263 1.17 23.06 15.02
N THR A 264 1.35 21.95 15.72
CA THR A 264 0.28 21.02 16.04
C THR A 264 0.25 20.68 17.51
N GLN A 265 -0.93 20.46 18.05
CA GLN A 265 -1.12 19.84 19.34
C GLN A 265 -1.17 18.34 19.14
N SER A 266 -0.18 17.62 19.62
CA SER A 266 -0.17 16.16 19.61
C SER A 266 -1.21 15.61 20.58
N ILE A 267 -2.02 14.69 20.10
CA ILE A 267 -2.99 13.97 20.92
C ILE A 267 -2.40 12.62 21.25
N ALA A 268 -2.06 12.42 22.52
CA ALA A 268 -1.86 11.08 23.06
C ALA A 268 -3.22 10.57 23.54
N LEU A 269 -3.99 9.97 22.65
CA LEU A 269 -5.16 9.21 23.08
C LEU A 269 -4.64 7.91 23.72
N ASP A 270 -4.40 7.95 25.05
CA ASP A 270 -4.10 6.72 25.79
C ASP A 270 -5.38 5.86 25.88
N PHE A 271 -5.58 5.06 24.84
CA PHE A 271 -6.73 4.17 24.72
C PHE A 271 -6.81 3.10 25.81
N ARG A 272 -5.76 2.93 26.63
CA ARG A 272 -5.69 1.86 27.64
C ARG A 272 -6.30 2.27 28.99
N LYS A 273 -6.40 3.55 29.31
CA LYS A 273 -6.60 4.00 30.69
C LYS A 273 -8.03 4.36 31.12
N THR A 274 -9.02 4.42 30.26
CA THR A 274 -10.32 5.06 30.62
C THR A 274 -11.61 4.40 30.14
N VAL A 275 -11.60 3.18 29.63
CA VAL A 275 -12.86 2.47 29.35
C VAL A 275 -13.26 1.67 30.58
N SER A 276 -14.54 1.71 30.96
CA SER A 276 -15.02 0.86 32.05
C SER A 276 -14.77 -0.61 31.71
N ASN A 277 -14.34 -1.40 32.69
CA ASN A 277 -14.13 -2.83 32.48
C ASN A 277 -15.40 -3.51 31.95
N SER A 278 -16.59 -3.08 32.42
CA SER A 278 -17.88 -3.60 31.97
C SER A 278 -18.14 -3.38 30.47
N PHE A 279 -17.84 -2.20 29.93
CA PHE A 279 -18.00 -1.93 28.49
C PHE A 279 -17.09 -2.85 27.66
N ASN A 280 -15.81 -2.95 28.04
CA ASN A 280 -14.87 -3.83 27.36
C ASN A 280 -15.29 -5.30 27.38
N GLU A 281 -15.83 -5.78 28.50
CA GLU A 281 -16.30 -7.15 28.65
C GLU A 281 -17.53 -7.42 27.77
N THR A 282 -18.48 -6.46 27.70
CA THR A 282 -19.65 -6.56 26.84
C THR A 282 -19.24 -6.67 25.38
N ILE A 283 -18.39 -5.75 24.88
CA ILE A 283 -17.90 -5.77 23.49
C ILE A 283 -17.15 -7.06 23.19
N ARG A 284 -16.28 -7.53 24.08
CA ARG A 284 -15.57 -8.81 23.89
C ARG A 284 -16.55 -9.98 23.77
N LYS A 285 -17.58 -10.04 24.62
CA LYS A 285 -18.58 -11.10 24.58
C LYS A 285 -19.36 -11.09 23.26
N GLU A 286 -19.79 -9.92 22.81
CA GLU A 286 -20.48 -9.76 21.51
C GLU A 286 -19.59 -10.17 20.34
N CYS A 287 -18.34 -9.72 20.31
CA CYS A 287 -17.38 -10.10 19.28
C CYS A 287 -17.10 -11.61 19.28
N MET A 288 -16.94 -12.25 20.45
CA MET A 288 -16.77 -13.72 20.54
C MET A 288 -17.99 -14.46 19.98
N GLN A 289 -19.21 -13.98 20.27
CA GLN A 289 -20.43 -14.57 19.73
C GLN A 289 -20.53 -14.37 18.21
N ALA A 290 -20.18 -13.18 17.71
CA ALA A 290 -20.13 -12.90 16.28
C ALA A 290 -19.13 -13.82 15.57
N ALA A 291 -17.90 -13.96 16.09
CA ALA A 291 -16.88 -14.84 15.54
C ALA A 291 -17.34 -16.32 15.49
N HIS A 292 -18.02 -16.78 16.55
CA HIS A 292 -18.59 -18.14 16.55
C HIS A 292 -19.66 -18.31 15.48
N LYS A 293 -20.55 -17.32 15.31
CA LYS A 293 -21.64 -17.37 14.32
C LYS A 293 -21.15 -17.20 12.88
N LEU A 294 -20.01 -16.56 12.66
CA LEU A 294 -19.42 -16.43 11.32
C LEU A 294 -19.17 -17.78 10.67
N LYS A 295 -18.82 -18.80 11.46
CA LYS A 295 -18.61 -20.19 10.97
C LYS A 295 -19.86 -20.82 10.38
N GLN A 296 -21.04 -20.26 10.65
CA GLN A 296 -22.34 -20.72 10.19
C GLN A 296 -22.91 -19.82 9.07
N GLN A 297 -22.12 -18.86 8.57
CA GLN A 297 -22.53 -17.92 7.51
C GLN A 297 -22.10 -18.40 6.12
N ASP A 298 -22.85 -19.37 5.62
CA ASP A 298 -22.54 -20.01 4.33
C ASP A 298 -22.40 -19.01 3.17
N GLY A 299 -23.23 -17.96 3.12
CA GLY A 299 -23.21 -16.98 2.03
C GLY A 299 -21.92 -16.16 1.94
N LEU A 300 -21.35 -15.73 3.09
CA LEU A 300 -20.08 -14.97 3.11
C LEU A 300 -18.89 -15.86 2.74
N LEU A 301 -18.90 -17.10 3.21
CA LEU A 301 -17.81 -18.05 2.99
C LEU A 301 -17.87 -18.64 1.57
N ALA A 302 -19.08 -18.95 1.06
CA ALA A 302 -19.28 -19.49 -0.28
C ALA A 302 -18.78 -18.55 -1.39
N TRP A 303 -18.94 -17.22 -1.22
CA TRP A 303 -18.39 -16.26 -2.16
C TRP A 303 -16.86 -16.36 -2.28
N ILE A 304 -16.17 -16.56 -1.15
CA ILE A 304 -14.72 -16.73 -1.13
C ILE A 304 -14.34 -18.03 -1.86
N ASP A 305 -15.03 -19.13 -1.56
CA ASP A 305 -14.78 -20.43 -2.18
C ASP A 305 -15.04 -20.40 -3.70
N GLU A 306 -16.09 -19.71 -4.14
CA GLU A 306 -16.38 -19.49 -5.56
C GLU A 306 -15.23 -18.76 -6.26
N LYS A 307 -14.77 -17.64 -5.68
CA LYS A 307 -13.69 -16.84 -6.28
C LYS A 307 -12.33 -17.54 -6.26
N CYS A 308 -12.08 -18.39 -5.26
CA CYS A 308 -10.86 -19.19 -5.16
C CYS A 308 -10.92 -20.50 -5.95
N GLN A 309 -12.07 -20.86 -6.55
CA GLN A 309 -12.30 -22.14 -7.25
C GLN A 309 -12.01 -23.38 -6.35
N GLY A 310 -12.25 -23.27 -5.05
CA GLY A 310 -11.98 -24.35 -4.09
C GLY A 310 -12.39 -24.02 -2.66
N ASN A 311 -12.36 -25.00 -1.78
CA ASN A 311 -12.74 -24.84 -0.37
C ASN A 311 -11.63 -24.11 0.44
N VAL A 312 -11.46 -22.83 0.19
CA VAL A 312 -10.41 -21.97 0.75
C VAL A 312 -10.92 -21.14 1.95
N SER A 313 -12.22 -20.98 2.08
CA SER A 313 -12.85 -20.24 3.18
C SER A 313 -12.42 -20.75 4.56
N THR A 314 -12.19 -22.06 4.70
CA THR A 314 -11.68 -22.67 5.94
C THR A 314 -10.29 -22.15 6.35
N LEU A 315 -9.47 -21.74 5.38
CA LEU A 315 -8.14 -21.16 5.62
C LEU A 315 -8.20 -19.67 5.96
N ILE A 316 -9.20 -18.97 5.44
CA ILE A 316 -9.42 -17.53 5.67
C ILE A 316 -10.16 -17.30 7.00
N LEU A 317 -11.06 -18.19 7.36
CA LEU A 317 -11.89 -18.08 8.56
C LEU A 317 -11.11 -17.77 9.85
N PRO A 318 -9.96 -18.41 10.16
CA PRO A 318 -9.18 -18.07 11.34
C PRO A 318 -8.67 -16.61 11.37
N TYR A 319 -8.43 -16.00 10.20
CA TYR A 319 -8.04 -14.58 10.09
C TYR A 319 -9.23 -13.66 10.38
N LEU A 320 -10.41 -13.99 9.86
CA LEU A 320 -11.64 -13.24 10.13
C LEU A 320 -12.07 -13.40 11.59
N ASP A 321 -11.92 -14.60 12.17
CA ASP A 321 -12.14 -14.86 13.58
C ASP A 321 -11.21 -14.00 14.47
N ASN A 322 -9.90 -13.98 14.16
CA ASN A 322 -8.93 -13.11 14.84
C ASN A 322 -9.26 -11.61 14.67
N PHE A 323 -9.71 -11.21 13.49
CA PHE A 323 -10.15 -9.84 13.22
C PHE A 323 -11.31 -9.45 14.14
N ILE A 324 -12.36 -10.27 14.22
CA ILE A 324 -13.53 -9.98 15.05
C ILE A 324 -13.15 -9.98 16.53
N ASN A 325 -12.44 -11.00 17.01
CA ASN A 325 -12.14 -11.18 18.43
C ASN A 325 -11.12 -10.19 19.00
N HIS A 326 -10.25 -9.61 18.16
CA HIS A 326 -9.17 -8.73 18.63
C HIS A 326 -9.22 -7.34 18.02
N VAL A 327 -9.31 -7.24 16.68
CA VAL A 327 -9.22 -5.94 16.02
C VAL A 327 -10.50 -5.14 16.22
N CYS A 328 -11.67 -5.77 16.03
CA CYS A 328 -12.96 -5.08 16.24
C CYS A 328 -13.10 -4.59 17.69
N VAL A 329 -12.71 -5.40 18.67
CA VAL A 329 -12.76 -4.98 20.09
C VAL A 329 -11.89 -3.73 20.33
N GLU A 330 -10.63 -3.75 19.85
CA GLU A 330 -9.75 -2.60 20.01
C GLU A 330 -10.29 -1.34 19.33
N ASP A 331 -10.86 -1.50 18.14
CA ASP A 331 -11.29 -0.37 17.33
C ASP A 331 -12.61 0.23 17.82
N ILE A 332 -13.56 -0.58 18.31
CA ILE A 332 -14.77 -0.06 18.96
C ILE A 332 -14.41 0.83 20.17
N VAL A 333 -13.45 0.39 20.98
CA VAL A 333 -12.95 1.19 22.10
C VAL A 333 -12.29 2.49 21.64
N LYS A 334 -11.57 2.47 20.53
CA LYS A 334 -10.95 3.68 19.95
C LYS A 334 -12.01 4.63 19.40
N ILE A 335 -13.04 4.10 18.71
CA ILE A 335 -14.13 4.87 18.14
C ILE A 335 -14.89 5.61 19.24
N ASP A 336 -15.23 4.93 20.33
CA ASP A 336 -15.92 5.52 21.46
C ASP A 336 -15.15 6.72 22.03
N LYS A 337 -13.86 6.52 22.31
CA LYS A 337 -12.99 7.59 22.85
C LYS A 337 -12.73 8.73 21.87
N ALA A 338 -12.60 8.42 20.58
CA ALA A 338 -12.41 9.45 19.58
C ALA A 338 -13.66 10.33 19.44
N SER A 339 -14.86 9.75 19.56
CA SER A 339 -16.12 10.50 19.57
C SER A 339 -16.19 11.50 20.73
N ASP A 340 -15.77 11.09 21.93
CA ASP A 340 -15.69 11.99 23.09
C ASP A 340 -14.67 13.11 22.88
N PHE A 341 -13.51 12.77 22.33
CA PHE A 341 -12.48 13.74 22.00
C PHE A 341 -12.99 14.81 21.03
N TYR A 342 -13.66 14.41 19.96
CA TYR A 342 -14.16 15.36 18.95
C TYR A 342 -15.18 16.35 19.54
N ARG A 343 -16.06 15.87 20.42
CA ARG A 343 -17.01 16.73 21.15
C ARG A 343 -16.29 17.72 22.07
N LYS A 344 -15.37 17.21 22.87
CA LYS A 344 -14.62 18.00 23.86
C LYS A 344 -13.78 19.09 23.21
N GLU A 345 -13.04 18.74 22.17
CA GLU A 345 -12.13 19.66 21.49
C GLU A 345 -12.78 20.44 20.36
N LYS A 346 -14.08 20.24 20.12
CA LYS A 346 -14.82 20.91 19.03
C LYS A 346 -14.07 20.80 17.70
N ILE A 347 -13.85 19.57 17.24
CA ILE A 347 -13.21 19.31 15.94
C ILE A 347 -14.24 19.58 14.84
N ASP A 348 -13.88 20.42 13.88
CA ASP A 348 -14.72 20.76 12.71
C ASP A 348 -14.37 19.90 11.51
N PHE A 349 -13.07 19.55 11.34
CA PHE A 349 -12.56 18.84 10.20
C PHE A 349 -11.62 17.70 10.61
N ILE A 350 -11.78 16.56 9.93
CA ILE A 350 -10.76 15.50 9.88
C ILE A 350 -10.13 15.52 8.49
N VAL A 351 -8.83 15.57 8.44
CA VAL A 351 -8.05 15.65 7.21
C VAL A 351 -7.08 14.49 7.13
N THR A 352 -7.10 13.78 6.01
CA THR A 352 -6.16 12.70 5.76
C THR A 352 -5.80 12.64 4.28
N ARG A 353 -4.95 11.69 3.93
CA ARG A 353 -4.52 11.40 2.58
C ARG A 353 -5.12 10.09 2.05
N CYS A 354 -5.53 9.19 2.92
CA CYS A 354 -6.23 7.94 2.59
C CYS A 354 -6.83 7.34 3.86
N SER A 355 -7.72 6.39 3.72
CA SER A 355 -8.36 5.69 4.84
C SER A 355 -7.71 4.34 5.17
N SER A 356 -6.49 4.09 4.72
CA SER A 356 -5.85 2.80 4.96
C SER A 356 -5.43 2.61 6.42
N GLY A 357 -5.61 1.39 6.93
CA GLY A 357 -5.09 0.98 8.21
C GLY A 357 -5.89 1.44 9.44
N ARG A 358 -5.19 1.63 10.55
CA ARG A 358 -5.80 1.93 11.87
C ARG A 358 -6.50 3.28 11.96
N ASP A 359 -6.24 4.17 11.02
CA ASP A 359 -6.80 5.54 11.03
C ASP A 359 -8.29 5.56 10.64
N SER A 360 -8.77 4.52 9.97
CA SER A 360 -10.19 4.37 9.64
C SER A 360 -11.09 4.40 10.88
N ALA A 361 -10.63 3.88 12.01
CA ALA A 361 -11.38 3.95 13.26
C ALA A 361 -11.66 5.41 13.71
N PHE A 362 -10.71 6.33 13.47
CA PHE A 362 -10.90 7.76 13.77
C PHE A 362 -11.89 8.43 12.81
N ILE A 363 -11.85 8.03 11.54
CA ILE A 363 -12.79 8.53 10.53
C ILE A 363 -14.20 8.06 10.84
N LEU A 364 -14.36 6.80 11.24
CA LEU A 364 -15.66 6.22 11.59
C LEU A 364 -16.24 6.83 12.84
N SER A 365 -15.43 7.16 13.84
CA SER A 365 -15.93 7.81 15.06
C SER A 365 -16.59 9.16 14.78
N ALA A 366 -16.24 9.81 13.67
CA ALA A 366 -16.87 11.05 13.23
C ALA A 366 -18.35 10.89 12.83
N VAL A 367 -18.76 9.69 12.45
CA VAL A 367 -20.16 9.40 12.10
C VAL A 367 -21.08 9.53 13.33
N ASN A 368 -20.57 9.20 14.51
CA ASN A 368 -21.31 9.20 15.76
C ASN A 368 -21.39 10.56 16.45
N THR A 369 -20.60 11.51 16.01
CA THR A 369 -20.68 12.86 16.56
C THR A 369 -21.88 13.58 15.97
N LYS A 370 -22.86 14.00 16.80
CA LYS A 370 -23.96 14.86 16.39
C LYS A 370 -23.51 16.24 15.88
N HIS A 371 -22.21 16.48 15.87
CA HIS A 371 -21.59 17.69 15.32
C HIS A 371 -21.35 17.50 13.81
N ARG A 372 -21.51 18.59 13.04
CA ARG A 372 -21.25 18.62 11.58
C ARG A 372 -19.75 18.53 11.27
N LEU A 373 -19.12 17.44 11.67
CA LEU A 373 -17.71 17.18 11.40
C LEU A 373 -17.54 16.79 9.93
N LYS A 374 -16.65 17.47 9.21
CA LYS A 374 -16.37 17.20 7.79
C LYS A 374 -15.13 16.34 7.65
N LYS A 375 -15.22 15.29 6.85
CA LYS A 375 -14.12 14.36 6.55
C LYS A 375 -13.56 14.66 5.16
N ILE A 376 -12.27 14.96 5.09
CA ILE A 376 -11.59 15.42 3.88
C ILE A 376 -10.41 14.50 3.59
N CYS A 377 -10.39 13.95 2.38
CA CYS A 377 -9.24 13.21 1.87
C CYS A 377 -8.53 14.01 0.77
N PHE A 378 -7.20 14.11 0.86
CA PHE A 378 -6.37 14.69 -0.19
C PHE A 378 -5.78 13.59 -1.06
N GLN A 379 -5.84 13.77 -2.36
CA GLN A 379 -5.28 12.83 -3.34
C GLN A 379 -3.82 12.50 -3.02
N HIS A 380 -3.50 11.21 -2.98
CA HIS A 380 -2.15 10.73 -2.69
C HIS A 380 -1.47 10.01 -3.85
N ALA A 381 -2.22 9.56 -4.84
CA ALA A 381 -1.72 8.80 -5.98
C ALA A 381 -2.05 9.48 -7.32
N SER A 382 -1.34 9.11 -8.37
CA SER A 382 -1.69 9.56 -9.72
C SER A 382 -2.95 8.83 -10.22
N THR A 383 -3.72 9.50 -11.08
CA THR A 383 -4.93 8.95 -11.72
C THR A 383 -4.67 8.47 -13.15
N VAL A 384 -3.41 8.19 -13.48
CA VAL A 384 -3.05 7.71 -14.82
C VAL A 384 -3.61 6.32 -15.07
N PHE A 385 -3.57 5.46 -14.06
CA PHE A 385 -4.17 4.13 -14.10
C PHE A 385 -5.62 4.11 -13.66
N GLU A 386 -6.38 3.19 -14.21
CA GLU A 386 -7.68 2.81 -13.69
C GLU A 386 -7.53 1.92 -12.45
N GLN A 387 -7.43 2.54 -11.28
CA GLN A 387 -7.34 1.85 -9.98
C GLN A 387 -8.65 2.02 -9.20
N LEU A 388 -9.60 1.13 -9.40
CA LEU A 388 -10.90 1.20 -8.72
C LEU A 388 -10.77 1.09 -7.20
N SER A 389 -9.78 0.37 -6.69
CA SER A 389 -9.52 0.26 -5.25
C SER A 389 -9.25 1.61 -4.57
N LEU A 390 -8.73 2.62 -5.30
CA LEU A 390 -8.56 3.98 -4.76
C LEU A 390 -9.88 4.61 -4.33
N LEU A 391 -11.01 4.23 -4.95
CA LEU A 391 -12.32 4.75 -4.56
C LEU A 391 -12.67 4.35 -3.12
N MET A 392 -12.28 3.16 -2.69
CA MET A 392 -12.50 2.70 -1.32
C MET A 392 -11.59 3.41 -0.33
N TYR A 393 -10.32 3.63 -0.68
CA TYR A 393 -9.37 4.28 0.23
C TYR A 393 -9.54 5.78 0.34
N ASP A 394 -9.86 6.43 -0.78
CA ASP A 394 -9.77 7.87 -0.93
C ASP A 394 -11.13 8.55 -0.89
N VAL A 395 -12.23 7.82 -1.17
CA VAL A 395 -13.56 8.42 -1.39
C VAL A 395 -14.61 7.89 -0.43
N TYR A 396 -14.67 6.59 -0.20
CA TYR A 396 -15.80 5.92 0.47
C TYR A 396 -16.18 6.52 1.84
N PHE A 397 -15.21 6.90 2.66
CA PHE A 397 -15.46 7.42 4.01
C PHE A 397 -15.52 8.94 4.11
N PHE A 398 -15.37 9.66 2.99
CA PHE A 398 -15.14 11.09 3.02
C PHE A 398 -16.32 11.89 2.46
N ASP A 399 -16.55 13.06 3.04
CA ASP A 399 -17.52 14.03 2.52
C ASP A 399 -16.93 14.81 1.33
N TYR A 400 -15.59 14.97 1.34
CA TYR A 400 -14.85 15.67 0.29
C TYR A 400 -13.58 14.91 -0.09
N TYR A 401 -13.34 14.81 -1.41
CA TYR A 401 -12.06 14.35 -1.95
C TYR A 401 -11.41 15.47 -2.75
N VAL A 402 -10.19 15.84 -2.34
CA VAL A 402 -9.46 16.97 -2.91
C VAL A 402 -8.44 16.47 -3.92
N THR A 403 -8.70 16.70 -5.19
CA THR A 403 -7.81 16.35 -6.30
C THR A 403 -6.76 17.42 -6.57
N THR A 404 -5.61 17.01 -7.10
CA THR A 404 -4.47 17.91 -7.32
C THR A 404 -4.54 18.70 -8.61
N ASP A 405 -5.28 18.20 -9.59
CA ASP A 405 -5.35 18.76 -10.95
C ASP A 405 -6.71 18.47 -11.61
N SER A 406 -7.03 19.16 -12.71
CA SER A 406 -8.31 19.01 -13.38
C SER A 406 -8.49 17.65 -14.08
N LEU A 407 -7.40 16.99 -14.47
CA LEU A 407 -7.46 15.65 -15.06
C LEU A 407 -7.92 14.65 -14.00
N SER A 408 -7.31 14.70 -12.82
CA SER A 408 -7.72 13.88 -11.66
C SER A 408 -9.16 14.18 -11.22
N GLU A 409 -9.55 15.47 -11.19
CA GLU A 409 -10.92 15.86 -10.86
C GLU A 409 -11.93 15.21 -11.82
N LYS A 410 -11.68 15.29 -13.13
CA LYS A 410 -12.52 14.66 -14.15
C LYS A 410 -12.62 13.14 -13.94
N TYR A 411 -11.49 12.47 -13.70
CA TYR A 411 -11.45 11.03 -13.44
C TYR A 411 -12.37 10.66 -12.27
N PHE A 412 -12.16 11.28 -11.11
CA PHE A 412 -12.93 10.94 -9.92
C PHE A 412 -14.41 11.32 -10.07
N LYS A 413 -14.77 12.42 -10.67
CA LYS A 413 -16.18 12.78 -10.94
C LYS A 413 -16.89 11.71 -11.76
N ILE A 414 -16.23 11.14 -12.78
CA ILE A 414 -16.81 10.06 -13.59
C ILE A 414 -16.96 8.79 -12.76
N ARG A 415 -15.92 8.40 -12.02
CA ARG A 415 -15.89 7.12 -11.28
C ARG A 415 -16.74 7.14 -9.99
N THR A 416 -17.00 8.29 -9.42
CA THR A 416 -17.86 8.44 -8.24
C THR A 416 -19.34 8.66 -8.56
N ASN A 417 -19.70 8.78 -9.83
CA ASN A 417 -21.10 8.94 -10.25
C ASN A 417 -21.87 7.60 -10.19
N ASN A 418 -21.95 7.03 -9.00
CA ASN A 418 -22.69 5.81 -8.70
C ASN A 418 -23.19 5.83 -7.25
N GLU A 419 -24.10 4.93 -6.91
CA GLU A 419 -24.75 4.90 -5.60
C GLU A 419 -23.80 4.74 -4.42
N VAL A 420 -22.67 4.08 -4.61
CA VAL A 420 -21.71 3.78 -3.54
C VAL A 420 -20.90 5.02 -3.14
N PHE A 421 -20.51 5.85 -4.11
CA PHE A 421 -19.54 6.93 -3.90
C PHE A 421 -20.10 8.35 -4.08
N ARG A 422 -21.34 8.49 -4.59
CA ARG A 422 -21.95 9.80 -4.90
C ARG A 422 -22.10 10.77 -3.73
N HIS A 423 -21.97 10.29 -2.50
CA HIS A 423 -22.02 11.12 -1.30
C HIS A 423 -20.78 12.01 -1.15
N CYS A 424 -19.65 11.59 -1.73
CA CYS A 424 -18.40 12.34 -1.66
C CYS A 424 -18.34 13.42 -2.76
N LYS A 425 -18.12 14.65 -2.35
CA LYS A 425 -17.95 15.78 -3.28
C LYS A 425 -16.50 15.87 -3.76
N ILE A 426 -16.28 15.79 -5.08
CA ILE A 426 -14.96 15.92 -5.67
C ILE A 426 -14.66 17.40 -5.90
N VAL A 427 -13.58 17.89 -5.31
CA VAL A 427 -13.13 19.28 -5.41
C VAL A 427 -11.66 19.35 -5.80
N GLN A 428 -11.24 20.43 -6.45
CA GLN A 428 -9.85 20.59 -6.88
C GLN A 428 -9.12 21.61 -6.00
N SER A 429 -7.87 21.25 -5.63
CA SER A 429 -6.90 22.18 -5.03
C SER A 429 -5.49 21.74 -5.36
N SER A 430 -4.78 22.57 -6.08
CA SER A 430 -3.39 22.31 -6.49
C SER A 430 -2.33 22.86 -5.54
N HIS A 431 -2.69 23.22 -4.32
CA HIS A 431 -1.75 23.79 -3.34
C HIS A 431 -0.48 22.97 -3.16
N TYR A 432 -0.61 21.66 -3.10
CA TYR A 432 0.52 20.74 -2.96
C TYR A 432 1.48 20.83 -4.14
N LEU A 433 0.95 20.70 -5.36
CA LEU A 433 1.76 20.73 -6.59
C LEU A 433 2.35 22.13 -6.83
N SER A 434 1.62 23.18 -6.47
CA SER A 434 2.13 24.56 -6.54
C SER A 434 3.28 24.81 -5.55
N ALA A 435 3.22 24.23 -4.38
CA ALA A 435 4.32 24.29 -3.41
C ALA A 435 5.57 23.55 -3.91
N LEU A 436 5.40 22.40 -4.55
CA LEU A 436 6.47 21.68 -5.24
C LEU A 436 7.12 22.55 -6.31
N LYS A 437 6.32 23.17 -7.18
CA LYS A 437 6.81 24.05 -8.25
C LYS A 437 7.67 25.17 -7.68
N SER A 438 7.27 25.80 -6.57
CA SER A 438 7.99 26.91 -5.95
C SER A 438 9.29 26.49 -5.25
N SER A 439 9.33 25.31 -4.63
CA SER A 439 10.50 24.84 -3.88
C SER A 439 11.63 24.27 -4.75
N HIS A 440 11.31 23.75 -5.93
CA HIS A 440 12.26 23.02 -6.79
C HIS A 440 12.82 23.83 -7.97
N LEU A 441 12.28 25.01 -8.26
CA LEU A 441 12.78 25.87 -9.33
C LEU A 441 14.19 26.42 -9.12
N LYS A 442 14.73 26.36 -7.93
CA LYS A 442 16.14 26.68 -7.65
C LYS A 442 17.03 25.51 -8.04
N LYS A 443 17.21 25.28 -9.34
CA LYS A 443 18.25 24.36 -9.82
C LYS A 443 19.59 24.76 -9.24
N SER A 444 20.11 23.93 -8.36
CA SER A 444 21.48 24.07 -7.89
C SER A 444 22.40 23.92 -9.10
N ARG A 445 22.99 25.02 -9.56
CA ARG A 445 23.99 25.05 -10.64
C ARG A 445 25.25 24.23 -10.32
N TRP A 446 25.35 23.69 -9.10
CA TRP A 446 26.55 23.05 -8.55
C TRP A 446 26.78 21.60 -8.95
N LEU A 447 25.87 20.96 -9.66
CA LEU A 447 25.98 19.55 -10.04
C LEU A 447 25.91 19.29 -11.55
N LYS A 448 26.41 20.20 -12.38
CA LYS A 448 26.73 19.85 -13.78
C LYS A 448 27.98 18.98 -13.77
N GLY A 449 27.82 17.71 -13.39
CA GLY A 449 28.80 16.68 -13.69
C GLY A 449 28.91 16.49 -15.22
N ALA A 450 30.06 16.02 -15.69
CA ALA A 450 30.29 15.77 -17.11
C ALA A 450 29.34 14.70 -17.70
N LYS A 451 28.63 13.91 -16.86
CA LYS A 451 27.76 12.81 -17.29
C LYS A 451 26.29 13.10 -16.95
N GLU A 452 25.39 12.79 -17.88
CA GLU A 452 23.95 12.87 -17.67
C GLU A 452 23.52 11.91 -16.55
N THR A 453 22.72 12.40 -15.60
CA THR A 453 22.23 11.64 -14.45
C THR A 453 20.76 11.29 -14.64
N ILE A 454 20.45 10.00 -14.57
CA ILE A 454 19.12 9.44 -14.82
C ILE A 454 18.66 8.68 -13.58
N ILE A 455 17.45 8.96 -13.10
CA ILE A 455 16.80 8.11 -12.10
C ILE A 455 16.03 7.02 -12.82
N TYR A 456 16.19 5.79 -12.36
CA TYR A 456 15.24 4.70 -12.58
C TYR A 456 14.56 4.36 -11.27
N ALA A 457 13.23 4.49 -11.21
CA ALA A 457 12.45 4.16 -10.03
C ALA A 457 11.53 2.97 -10.33
N PRO A 458 11.91 1.76 -9.87
CA PRO A 458 11.13 0.55 -10.06
C PRO A 458 9.82 0.60 -9.28
N CYS A 459 8.81 -0.12 -9.77
CA CYS A 459 7.64 -0.46 -9.01
C CYS A 459 8.03 -1.34 -7.81
N ASP A 460 7.42 -1.09 -6.68
CA ASP A 460 7.61 -1.94 -5.52
C ASP A 460 6.52 -3.02 -5.52
N THR A 461 6.92 -4.26 -5.69
CA THR A 461 6.02 -5.42 -5.55
C THR A 461 6.06 -5.89 -4.11
N LEU A 462 4.92 -5.88 -3.44
CA LEU A 462 4.79 -6.43 -2.11
C LEU A 462 5.10 -7.94 -2.14
N ARG A 463 5.79 -8.42 -1.11
CA ARG A 463 6.19 -9.82 -1.04
C ARG A 463 4.99 -10.73 -0.86
N GLY A 464 4.69 -11.51 -1.88
CA GLY A 464 3.68 -12.56 -1.81
C GLY A 464 2.27 -12.06 -1.46
N ILE A 465 1.99 -10.78 -1.68
CA ILE A 465 0.68 -10.17 -1.44
C ILE A 465 0.19 -9.56 -2.74
N TYR A 466 -1.01 -9.93 -3.12
CA TYR A 466 -1.64 -9.45 -4.34
C TYR A 466 -2.74 -8.43 -4.05
N ASN A 467 -2.96 -7.54 -5.00
CA ASN A 467 -4.04 -6.56 -5.01
C ASN A 467 -4.66 -6.55 -6.41
N LEU A 468 -5.78 -7.25 -6.57
CA LEU A 468 -6.38 -7.53 -7.88
C LEU A 468 -6.82 -6.28 -8.64
N ASN A 469 -7.20 -5.21 -7.97
CA ASN A 469 -7.61 -3.98 -8.64
C ASN A 469 -6.46 -2.98 -8.83
N THR A 470 -5.23 -3.47 -8.72
CA THR A 470 -4.00 -2.71 -8.97
C THR A 470 -3.16 -3.50 -9.98
N PRO A 471 -2.42 -2.85 -10.87
CA PRO A 471 -1.53 -3.54 -11.78
C PRO A 471 -0.61 -4.52 -11.06
N LEU A 472 -0.62 -5.76 -11.52
CA LEU A 472 0.17 -6.86 -11.00
C LEU A 472 1.42 -7.02 -11.86
N TYR A 473 2.60 -6.91 -11.23
CA TYR A 473 3.80 -7.50 -11.80
C TYR A 473 4.02 -8.87 -11.16
N ASP A 474 4.09 -9.91 -12.00
CA ASP A 474 4.63 -11.18 -11.54
C ASP A 474 6.00 -10.97 -10.91
N PRO A 475 6.24 -11.37 -9.66
CA PRO A 475 7.50 -11.07 -8.98
C PRO A 475 8.73 -11.70 -9.65
N ASN A 476 8.61 -12.93 -10.19
CA ASN A 476 9.72 -13.63 -10.84
C ASN A 476 10.07 -12.96 -12.17
N TRP A 477 9.03 -12.73 -13.00
CA TRP A 477 9.18 -12.02 -14.26
C TRP A 477 9.77 -10.62 -14.04
N TYR A 478 9.26 -9.89 -13.07
CA TYR A 478 9.67 -8.52 -12.80
C TYR A 478 11.12 -8.42 -12.30
N CYS A 479 11.56 -9.33 -11.42
CA CYS A 479 12.96 -9.35 -11.00
C CYS A 479 13.92 -9.68 -12.16
N ASN A 480 13.52 -10.57 -13.07
CA ASN A 480 14.32 -10.88 -14.27
C ASN A 480 14.36 -9.69 -15.24
N TYR A 481 13.20 -9.09 -15.51
CA TYR A 481 13.10 -7.84 -16.28
C TYR A 481 14.04 -6.75 -15.73
N LEU A 482 14.04 -6.53 -14.42
CA LEU A 482 14.92 -5.53 -13.80
C LEU A 482 16.41 -5.89 -13.90
N LYS A 483 16.78 -7.18 -13.84
CA LYS A 483 18.17 -7.62 -14.05
C LYS A 483 18.64 -7.32 -15.48
N GLU A 484 17.78 -7.54 -16.49
CA GLU A 484 18.08 -7.20 -17.87
C GLU A 484 18.27 -5.68 -18.06
N LEU A 485 17.38 -4.87 -17.46
CA LEU A 485 17.54 -3.41 -17.46
C LEU A 485 18.82 -2.94 -16.76
N ILE A 486 19.19 -3.55 -15.63
CA ILE A 486 20.44 -3.25 -14.94
C ILE A 486 21.63 -3.58 -15.83
N GLY A 487 21.60 -4.71 -16.55
CA GLY A 487 22.60 -5.07 -17.56
C GLY A 487 22.75 -4.00 -18.63
N TYR A 488 21.64 -3.57 -19.22
CA TYR A 488 21.60 -2.50 -20.20
C TYR A 488 22.17 -1.17 -19.65
N PHE A 489 21.80 -0.76 -18.42
CA PHE A 489 22.32 0.46 -17.80
C PHE A 489 23.82 0.37 -17.52
N CYS A 490 24.32 -0.79 -17.13
CA CYS A 490 25.74 -1.03 -16.89
C CYS A 490 26.60 -0.73 -18.11
N GLU A 491 26.13 -1.04 -19.32
CA GLU A 491 26.82 -0.81 -20.58
C GLU A 491 26.92 0.67 -20.96
N ARG A 492 26.01 1.51 -20.47
CA ARG A 492 25.94 2.96 -20.76
C ARG A 492 26.86 3.78 -19.86
N ARG A 493 28.17 3.57 -19.95
CA ARG A 493 29.19 4.20 -19.08
C ARG A 493 29.31 5.71 -19.23
N ASP A 494 28.76 6.29 -20.30
CA ASP A 494 28.63 7.74 -20.52
C ASP A 494 27.60 8.42 -19.63
N LYS A 495 26.74 7.65 -18.92
CA LYS A 495 25.67 8.12 -18.05
C LYS A 495 25.81 7.58 -16.62
N ILE A 496 25.16 8.25 -15.66
CA ILE A 496 25.01 7.79 -14.28
C ILE A 496 23.54 7.41 -14.07
N PHE A 497 23.31 6.18 -13.63
CA PHE A 497 21.99 5.71 -13.28
C PHE A 497 21.81 5.63 -11.76
N ILE A 498 20.75 6.23 -11.25
CA ILE A 498 20.33 6.13 -9.85
C ILE A 498 19.16 5.15 -9.79
N PHE A 499 19.43 3.95 -9.27
CA PHE A 499 18.41 2.95 -9.00
C PHE A 499 17.73 3.30 -7.67
N LYS A 500 16.51 3.83 -7.75
CA LYS A 500 15.82 4.38 -6.59
C LYS A 500 14.91 3.34 -5.94
N CYS A 501 15.33 2.78 -4.82
CA CYS A 501 14.53 1.85 -4.02
C CYS A 501 13.66 2.58 -3.00
N ARG A 502 12.65 1.90 -2.48
CA ARG A 502 11.89 2.37 -1.31
C ARG A 502 12.71 2.19 -0.03
N PRO A 503 12.51 3.04 1.00
CA PRO A 503 13.31 2.96 2.22
C PRO A 503 12.95 1.81 3.16
N LEU A 504 11.91 1.04 2.90
CA LEU A 504 11.32 0.12 3.88
C LEU A 504 11.73 -1.35 3.77
N GLY A 505 12.42 -1.78 2.69
CA GLY A 505 12.97 -3.14 2.57
C GLY A 505 11.95 -4.29 2.58
N PHE A 506 10.70 -4.04 2.18
CA PHE A 506 9.64 -5.04 2.20
C PHE A 506 9.39 -5.70 0.85
N GLY A 507 9.92 -5.17 -0.24
CA GLY A 507 9.70 -5.66 -1.59
C GLY A 507 10.75 -6.67 -2.05
N TRP A 508 10.44 -7.39 -3.14
CA TRP A 508 11.38 -8.29 -3.80
C TRP A 508 12.58 -7.53 -4.41
N VAL A 509 12.34 -6.28 -4.84
CA VAL A 509 13.38 -5.41 -5.42
C VAL A 509 14.53 -5.20 -4.44
N GLU A 510 14.25 -4.85 -3.19
CA GLU A 510 15.29 -4.64 -2.20
C GLU A 510 16.02 -5.92 -1.82
N ARG A 511 15.33 -7.05 -1.81
CA ARG A 511 15.92 -8.31 -1.37
C ARG A 511 16.78 -9.00 -2.40
N VAL A 512 16.37 -8.97 -3.66
CA VAL A 512 17.04 -9.68 -4.75
C VAL A 512 17.97 -8.75 -5.51
N LEU A 513 17.48 -7.58 -5.90
CA LEU A 513 18.23 -6.71 -6.83
C LEU A 513 19.24 -5.81 -6.14
N VAL A 514 18.97 -5.33 -4.91
CA VAL A 514 19.96 -4.51 -4.20
C VAL A 514 21.23 -5.31 -3.87
N PRO A 515 21.15 -6.55 -3.34
CA PRO A 515 22.34 -7.40 -3.22
C PRO A 515 23.03 -7.68 -4.55
N TYR A 516 22.26 -7.96 -5.62
CA TYR A 516 22.81 -8.19 -6.96
C TYR A 516 23.62 -6.98 -7.48
N ILE A 517 23.07 -5.76 -7.40
CA ILE A 517 23.77 -4.53 -7.82
C ILE A 517 25.02 -4.30 -6.98
N LYS A 518 24.95 -4.50 -5.66
CA LYS A 518 26.09 -4.33 -4.75
C LYS A 518 27.20 -5.34 -5.01
N LEU A 519 26.84 -6.61 -5.24
CA LEU A 519 27.82 -7.68 -5.54
C LEU A 519 28.56 -7.41 -6.85
N LYS A 520 27.85 -6.98 -7.89
CA LYS A 520 28.43 -6.67 -9.21
C LYS A 520 29.22 -5.36 -9.23
N ASN A 521 28.99 -4.47 -8.27
CA ASN A 521 29.70 -3.19 -8.10
C ASN A 521 29.82 -2.36 -9.39
N PHE A 522 28.71 -2.12 -10.06
CA PHE A 522 28.68 -1.38 -11.33
C PHE A 522 29.13 0.08 -11.14
N ALA A 523 30.09 0.53 -11.93
CA ALA A 523 30.74 1.85 -11.81
C ALA A 523 29.78 3.04 -12.01
N ASN A 524 28.74 2.86 -12.82
CA ASN A 524 27.80 3.91 -13.23
C ASN A 524 26.40 3.75 -12.65
N ILE A 525 26.16 2.75 -11.77
CA ILE A 525 24.86 2.52 -11.11
C ILE A 525 25.01 2.82 -9.62
N ARG A 526 24.11 3.65 -9.09
CA ARG A 526 24.04 4.00 -7.68
C ARG A 526 22.69 3.60 -7.11
N ILE A 527 22.67 3.09 -5.87
CA ILE A 527 21.44 2.77 -5.16
C ILE A 527 21.11 3.91 -4.21
N GLU A 528 19.88 4.39 -4.26
CA GLU A 528 19.40 5.47 -3.42
C GLU A 528 17.99 5.16 -2.87
N ASN A 529 17.72 5.57 -1.65
CA ASN A 529 16.46 5.28 -0.94
C ASN A 529 15.73 6.51 -0.38
N LYS A 530 16.24 7.73 -0.63
CA LYS A 530 15.55 8.97 -0.22
C LYS A 530 14.30 9.19 -1.08
N PRO A 531 13.30 9.97 -0.62
CA PRO A 531 12.14 10.33 -1.44
C PRO A 531 12.54 10.93 -2.79
N LEU A 532 11.80 10.59 -3.86
CA LEU A 532 12.10 11.04 -5.23
C LEU A 532 12.23 12.57 -5.32
N ILE A 533 11.37 13.28 -4.63
CA ILE A 533 11.38 14.74 -4.54
C ILE A 533 12.75 15.33 -4.16
N SER A 534 13.56 14.60 -3.39
CA SER A 534 14.90 15.02 -2.98
C SER A 534 15.90 15.08 -4.14
N TYR A 535 15.58 14.46 -5.25
CA TYR A 535 16.47 14.34 -6.43
C TYR A 535 16.02 15.16 -7.62
N LEU A 536 14.74 15.59 -7.68
CA LEU A 536 14.16 16.24 -8.88
C LEU A 536 14.96 17.43 -9.40
N HIS A 537 15.65 18.16 -8.53
CA HIS A 537 16.47 19.32 -8.88
C HIS A 537 17.91 18.94 -9.33
N ARG A 538 18.29 17.66 -9.24
CA ARG A 538 19.67 17.18 -9.45
C ARG A 538 19.82 16.23 -10.61
N VAL A 539 18.72 15.79 -11.20
CA VAL A 539 18.72 14.79 -12.26
C VAL A 539 18.28 15.37 -13.59
N ASP A 540 18.73 14.75 -14.65
CA ASP A 540 18.46 15.21 -16.01
C ASP A 540 17.23 14.56 -16.61
N ARG A 541 16.96 13.30 -16.24
CA ARG A 541 15.83 12.50 -16.72
C ARG A 541 15.36 11.53 -15.65
N ILE A 542 14.10 11.11 -15.76
CA ILE A 542 13.49 10.11 -14.88
C ILE A 542 12.81 9.05 -15.72
N VAL A 543 13.06 7.80 -15.38
CA VAL A 543 12.36 6.62 -15.89
C VAL A 543 11.63 5.95 -14.73
N LEU A 544 10.34 5.73 -14.89
CA LEU A 544 9.49 5.02 -13.95
C LEU A 544 8.93 3.80 -14.68
N ASP A 545 8.82 2.68 -14.03
CA ASP A 545 8.10 1.52 -14.59
C ASP A 545 6.66 1.40 -14.06
N TYR A 546 6.19 2.48 -13.45
CA TYR A 546 4.83 2.63 -12.97
C TYR A 546 4.49 4.10 -12.72
N PRO A 547 3.46 4.70 -13.35
CA PRO A 547 3.12 6.11 -13.18
C PRO A 547 2.43 6.37 -11.83
N THR A 548 3.22 6.40 -10.76
CA THR A 548 2.79 6.67 -9.39
C THR A 548 2.76 8.17 -9.06
N THR A 549 2.66 8.52 -7.78
CA THR A 549 2.83 9.90 -7.27
C THR A 549 4.13 10.53 -7.78
N GLY A 550 5.21 9.75 -7.89
CA GLY A 550 6.49 10.22 -8.42
C GLY A 550 6.42 10.70 -9.88
N PHE A 551 5.48 10.17 -10.67
CA PHE A 551 5.23 10.67 -12.02
C PHE A 551 4.71 12.12 -11.99
N TYR A 552 3.70 12.41 -11.19
CA TYR A 552 3.17 13.77 -11.05
C TYR A 552 4.20 14.73 -10.44
N GLU A 553 4.96 14.29 -9.44
CA GLU A 553 6.05 15.09 -8.87
C GLU A 553 7.09 15.48 -9.92
N SER A 554 7.45 14.54 -10.79
CA SER A 554 8.42 14.75 -11.88
C SER A 554 7.88 15.71 -12.96
N VAL A 555 6.62 15.54 -13.35
CA VAL A 555 5.93 16.40 -14.32
C VAL A 555 5.87 17.84 -13.81
N VAL A 556 5.45 18.06 -12.56
CA VAL A 556 5.37 19.40 -11.94
C VAL A 556 6.75 20.04 -11.80
N ALA A 557 7.78 19.26 -11.50
CA ALA A 557 9.16 19.73 -11.45
C ALA A 557 9.77 19.99 -12.83
N LYS A 558 9.01 19.71 -13.93
CA LYS A 558 9.47 19.85 -15.32
C LYS A 558 10.76 19.05 -15.61
N VAL A 559 10.90 17.90 -14.96
CA VAL A 559 11.98 16.96 -15.28
C VAL A 559 11.49 16.06 -16.42
N PRO A 560 12.25 15.90 -17.52
CA PRO A 560 11.93 14.96 -18.58
C PRO A 560 11.67 13.57 -18.02
N THR A 561 10.46 13.03 -18.22
CA THR A 561 9.99 11.80 -17.56
C THR A 561 9.41 10.84 -18.57
N LEU A 562 9.86 9.60 -18.51
CA LEU A 562 9.27 8.44 -19.17
C LEU A 562 8.68 7.52 -18.11
N SER A 563 7.42 7.17 -18.23
CA SER A 563 6.82 6.12 -17.44
C SER A 563 6.45 4.95 -18.33
N LEU A 564 7.04 3.81 -18.03
CA LEU A 564 6.74 2.54 -18.65
C LEU A 564 5.57 1.88 -17.90
N TYR A 565 4.81 1.04 -18.56
CA TYR A 565 3.78 0.23 -17.92
C TYR A 565 3.54 -1.05 -18.72
N LYS A 566 3.19 -2.15 -18.04
CA LYS A 566 2.91 -3.41 -18.71
C LYS A 566 1.66 -3.29 -19.59
N GLY A 567 1.69 -3.85 -20.79
CA GLY A 567 0.68 -3.61 -21.83
C GLY A 567 -0.76 -3.99 -21.45
N ASN A 568 -0.92 -4.93 -20.50
CA ASN A 568 -2.23 -5.35 -19.96
C ASN A 568 -2.83 -4.37 -18.92
N TYR A 569 -2.12 -3.30 -18.56
CA TYR A 569 -2.62 -2.32 -17.59
C TYR A 569 -3.58 -1.33 -18.23
N LEU A 570 -4.71 -1.12 -17.56
CA LEU A 570 -5.68 -0.14 -18.01
C LEU A 570 -5.20 1.28 -17.68
N ILE A 571 -4.81 2.00 -18.70
CA ILE A 571 -4.51 3.43 -18.61
C ILE A 571 -5.78 4.20 -18.98
N TRP A 572 -6.13 5.17 -18.16
CA TRP A 572 -7.22 6.06 -18.48
C TRP A 572 -6.94 6.83 -19.78
N GLU A 573 -7.87 6.76 -20.72
CA GLU A 573 -7.66 7.24 -22.09
C GLU A 573 -7.31 8.74 -22.19
N GLU A 574 -7.95 9.57 -21.35
CA GLU A 574 -7.61 10.99 -21.31
C GLU A 574 -6.22 11.25 -20.76
N ALA A 575 -5.76 10.45 -19.78
CA ALA A 575 -4.39 10.53 -19.29
C ALA A 575 -3.40 10.10 -20.39
N ARG A 576 -3.71 9.05 -21.15
CA ARG A 576 -2.90 8.62 -22.29
C ARG A 576 -2.76 9.72 -23.33
N LYS A 577 -3.87 10.38 -23.70
CA LYS A 577 -3.87 11.52 -24.66
C LYS A 577 -3.09 12.70 -24.12
N PHE A 578 -3.27 13.04 -22.85
CA PHE A 578 -2.64 14.19 -22.22
C PHE A 578 -1.12 14.06 -22.07
N PHE A 579 -0.64 12.91 -21.59
CA PHE A 579 0.77 12.69 -21.34
C PHE A 579 1.54 12.19 -22.58
N GLY A 580 0.84 11.64 -23.58
CA GLY A 580 1.39 11.25 -24.87
C GLY A 580 2.66 10.37 -24.75
N PRO A 581 3.81 10.85 -25.28
CA PRO A 581 5.04 10.05 -25.33
C PRO A 581 5.64 9.75 -23.96
N MET A 582 5.18 10.41 -22.90
CA MET A 582 5.66 10.15 -21.54
C MET A 582 5.14 8.83 -20.95
N LEU A 583 4.10 8.21 -21.56
CA LEU A 583 3.52 6.94 -21.15
C LEU A 583 3.70 5.91 -22.25
N GLN A 584 4.48 4.88 -22.00
CA GLN A 584 4.78 3.85 -23.01
C GLN A 584 4.48 2.45 -22.47
N PRO A 585 3.64 1.68 -23.19
CA PRO A 585 3.41 0.27 -22.84
C PRO A 585 4.66 -0.55 -23.18
N PHE A 586 4.83 -1.68 -22.49
CA PHE A 586 5.81 -2.69 -22.80
C PHE A 586 5.30 -4.08 -22.42
N THR A 587 5.81 -5.09 -23.09
CA THR A 587 5.51 -6.50 -22.85
C THR A 587 6.72 -7.25 -22.28
N ASP A 588 7.91 -6.84 -22.67
CA ASP A 588 9.18 -7.46 -22.25
C ASP A 588 10.29 -6.41 -22.05
N ALA A 589 11.43 -6.87 -21.57
CA ALA A 589 12.59 -6.01 -21.31
C ALA A 589 13.16 -5.37 -22.57
N LYS A 590 13.12 -6.05 -23.71
CA LYS A 590 13.63 -5.56 -24.98
C LYS A 590 12.83 -4.36 -25.49
N GLU A 591 11.51 -4.43 -25.41
CA GLU A 591 10.62 -3.34 -25.76
C GLU A 591 10.81 -2.14 -24.81
N ALA A 592 10.90 -2.41 -23.50
CA ALA A 592 11.17 -1.38 -22.49
C ALA A 592 12.50 -0.67 -22.74
N ILE A 593 13.57 -1.43 -23.03
CA ILE A 593 14.88 -0.89 -23.40
C ILE A 593 14.78 -0.02 -24.66
N GLY A 594 14.03 -0.46 -25.67
CA GLY A 594 13.79 0.33 -26.88
C GLY A 594 13.09 1.66 -26.61
N HIS A 595 12.14 1.71 -25.66
CA HIS A 595 11.53 2.96 -25.23
C HIS A 595 12.51 3.86 -24.47
N ILE A 596 13.34 3.28 -23.60
CA ILE A 596 14.37 4.01 -22.86
C ILE A 596 15.41 4.59 -23.83
N ASP A 597 15.87 3.83 -24.83
CA ASP A 597 16.81 4.31 -25.84
C ASP A 597 16.25 5.52 -26.61
N ARG A 598 15.01 5.42 -27.09
CA ARG A 598 14.34 6.54 -27.77
C ARG A 598 14.21 7.76 -26.85
N PHE A 599 13.88 7.54 -25.59
CA PHE A 599 13.80 8.60 -24.58
C PHE A 599 15.15 9.28 -24.35
N LEU A 600 16.23 8.51 -24.20
CA LEU A 600 17.57 9.03 -23.96
C LEU A 600 18.14 9.79 -25.16
N ALA A 601 17.81 9.37 -26.38
CA ALA A 601 18.24 10.01 -27.63
C ALA A 601 17.41 11.25 -28.01
N SER A 602 16.20 11.38 -27.47
CA SER A 602 15.25 12.43 -27.85
C SER A 602 15.51 13.77 -27.16
N ASP A 603 15.00 14.86 -27.77
CA ASP A 603 14.93 16.16 -27.11
C ASP A 603 14.13 16.05 -25.80
N LYS A 604 14.72 16.57 -24.73
CA LYS A 604 14.14 16.58 -23.38
C LYS A 604 12.75 17.23 -23.34
N LYS A 605 12.51 18.24 -24.18
CA LYS A 605 11.23 18.97 -24.24
C LYS A 605 10.04 18.08 -24.61
N LYS A 606 10.27 17.02 -25.39
CA LYS A 606 9.22 16.09 -25.82
C LYS A 606 8.60 15.32 -24.64
N TYR A 607 9.34 15.19 -23.53
CA TYR A 607 8.94 14.45 -22.35
C TYR A 607 8.67 15.35 -21.13
N VAL A 608 8.21 16.56 -21.40
CA VAL A 608 7.80 17.54 -20.39
C VAL A 608 6.43 18.07 -20.78
N THR A 609 5.51 18.09 -19.82
CA THR A 609 4.18 18.72 -19.98
C THR A 609 3.85 19.54 -18.74
N GLU A 610 2.81 20.35 -18.82
CA GLU A 610 2.32 21.12 -17.68
C GLU A 610 0.95 20.59 -17.24
N LEU A 611 0.85 20.21 -15.96
CA LEU A 611 -0.45 19.88 -15.38
C LEU A 611 -1.31 21.13 -15.24
N PRO A 612 -2.60 21.06 -15.58
CA PRO A 612 -3.55 22.15 -15.40
C PRO A 612 -3.89 22.31 -13.91
N LEU A 613 -3.09 23.11 -13.21
CA LEU A 613 -3.22 23.34 -11.78
C LEU A 613 -4.23 24.46 -11.52
N ALA A 614 -5.21 24.21 -10.64
CA ALA A 614 -6.08 25.28 -10.14
C ALA A 614 -5.35 26.14 -9.12
N GLN A 615 -5.57 27.43 -9.16
CA GLN A 615 -5.14 28.34 -8.11
C GLN A 615 -6.28 28.46 -7.08
N SER A 616 -6.23 27.70 -6.00
CA SER A 616 -7.16 27.81 -4.89
C SER A 616 -6.41 27.94 -3.57
N ASP A 617 -6.80 28.89 -2.73
CA ASP A 617 -6.26 28.98 -1.38
C ASP A 617 -6.87 27.84 -0.51
N ILE A 618 -6.09 27.32 0.43
CA ILE A 618 -6.55 26.25 1.32
C ILE A 618 -7.63 26.77 2.27
N ALA A 619 -7.54 28.03 2.69
CA ALA A 619 -8.57 28.66 3.52
C ALA A 619 -9.90 28.81 2.77
N ASP A 620 -9.85 29.18 1.47
CA ASP A 620 -11.03 29.22 0.59
C ASP A 620 -11.60 27.83 0.37
N LEU A 621 -10.75 26.79 0.33
CA LEU A 621 -11.20 25.41 0.22
C LEU A 621 -12.02 25.01 1.46
N PHE A 622 -11.48 25.21 2.66
CA PHE A 622 -12.19 24.88 3.90
C PHE A 622 -13.48 25.71 4.06
N HIS A 623 -13.45 27.00 3.71
CA HIS A 623 -14.63 27.87 3.76
C HIS A 623 -15.73 27.39 2.79
N ARG A 624 -15.39 27.05 1.56
CA ARG A 624 -16.36 26.48 0.59
C ARG A 624 -16.99 25.19 1.11
N MET A 625 -16.21 24.34 1.78
CA MET A 625 -16.71 23.08 2.36
C MET A 625 -17.68 23.34 3.54
N GLU A 626 -17.54 24.44 4.28
CA GLU A 626 -18.48 24.84 5.33
C GLU A 626 -19.81 25.31 4.77
N VAL A 627 -19.76 26.18 3.76
CA VAL A 627 -20.97 26.82 3.17
C VAL A 627 -21.78 25.83 2.33
N SER A 628 -21.13 24.84 1.71
CA SER A 628 -21.79 23.85 0.84
C SER A 628 -22.41 22.66 1.59
N GLY A 629 -22.39 22.62 2.89
CA GLY A 629 -23.04 21.64 3.76
C GLY A 629 -24.24 22.18 4.45
#